data_d34f20f67c8279359dbe526602a1049d
#
_entry.id   d34f20f67c8279359dbe526602a1049d
#
_cell.length_a   1.000
_cell.length_b   1.000
_cell.length_c   1.000
_cell.angle_alpha   90.00
_cell.angle_beta   90.00
_cell.angle_gamma   90.00
#
_symmetry.space_group_name_H-M   'P 1'
#
loop_
_entity.id
_entity.type
_entity.pdbx_description
1 polymer ?
#
loop_
_entity_poly.entity_id
_entity_poly.type
_entity_poly.pdbx_seq_one_letter_code
_entity_poly.pdbx_strand_id
1 'polypeptide(L)'
;VGGVGEVDVHVGHVDAVVLVDDGQALVSGAGANGITLADAQQAAQRSNMRYDRDGDSHYDILSALQKSVRGSDPDAALHYLARLLEAGDMISAARRMLVIASEDIGLAYPQCAAIVKACVDSAFQLGLPEARIPLAEAIILMATAPKSNSAINGIDAAIADIRAGRAGDIPAHLKDTHYGGAKKLGRGLTYQYPHMYPNHWVQQEYLPEELRGAQYYEYGPNKTEQAAKSYWEKIKGPQ
;
A
#
# COMPACT_ATOMS: atom_id res chain seq x y z
N VAL A 1 -28.03 6.01 31.91
CA VAL A 1 -28.72 4.77 31.48
C VAL A 1 -27.88 4.19 30.35
N GLY A 2 -26.92 3.34 30.74
CA GLY A 2 -26.05 2.63 29.80
C GLY A 2 -26.84 1.48 29.16
N GLY A 3 -26.81 1.40 27.82
CA GLY A 3 -27.45 0.32 27.08
C GLY A 3 -26.62 -0.96 27.22
N VAL A 4 -27.23 -2.04 27.67
CA VAL A 4 -26.67 -3.38 27.66
C VAL A 4 -26.65 -3.85 26.22
N GLY A 5 -25.44 -4.10 25.65
CA GLY A 5 -25.28 -4.70 24.34
C GLY A 5 -25.29 -6.22 24.45
N GLU A 6 -26.26 -6.86 23.79
CA GLU A 6 -26.35 -8.31 23.69
C GLU A 6 -25.56 -8.75 22.44
N VAL A 7 -24.56 -9.63 22.62
CA VAL A 7 -23.78 -10.20 21.53
C VAL A 7 -24.00 -11.70 21.49
N ASP A 8 -24.69 -12.17 20.46
CA ASP A 8 -24.85 -13.61 20.18
C ASP A 8 -23.53 -14.20 19.68
N VAL A 9 -22.96 -15.12 20.44
CA VAL A 9 -21.77 -15.89 20.05
C VAL A 9 -22.19 -17.35 19.80
N HIS A 10 -22.20 -17.74 18.52
CA HIS A 10 -22.41 -19.14 18.14
C HIS A 10 -21.10 -19.92 18.33
N VAL A 11 -21.03 -20.76 19.35
CA VAL A 11 -19.94 -21.70 19.55
C VAL A 11 -20.53 -23.11 19.47
N GLY A 12 -20.39 -23.74 18.30
CA GLY A 12 -20.76 -25.13 18.00
C GLY A 12 -21.89 -25.73 18.84
N HIS A 13 -23.10 -25.77 18.36
CA HIS A 13 -24.32 -26.44 18.91
C HIS A 13 -24.79 -26.02 20.30
N VAL A 14 -24.29 -24.94 20.88
CA VAL A 14 -24.78 -24.38 22.15
C VAL A 14 -24.94 -22.88 22.00
N ASP A 15 -26.15 -22.38 22.12
CA ASP A 15 -26.42 -20.94 22.17
C ASP A 15 -25.92 -20.39 23.51
N ALA A 16 -24.90 -19.57 23.47
CA ALA A 16 -24.37 -18.86 24.63
C ALA A 16 -24.52 -17.36 24.42
N VAL A 17 -25.12 -16.69 25.39
CA VAL A 17 -25.24 -15.23 25.39
C VAL A 17 -24.13 -14.64 26.27
N VAL A 18 -23.33 -13.75 25.70
CA VAL A 18 -22.31 -12.97 26.43
C VAL A 18 -22.87 -11.59 26.67
N LEU A 19 -23.17 -11.26 27.91
CA LEU A 19 -23.57 -9.93 28.32
C LEU A 19 -22.34 -9.14 28.73
N VAL A 20 -22.12 -7.96 28.16
CA VAL A 20 -21.03 -7.06 28.53
C VAL A 20 -21.63 -5.86 29.24
N ASP A 21 -21.30 -5.69 30.51
CA ASP A 21 -21.65 -4.50 31.31
C ASP A 21 -20.37 -3.98 32.00
N ASP A 22 -20.09 -2.69 31.87
CA ASP A 22 -18.98 -1.94 32.49
C ASP A 22 -17.61 -2.64 32.45
N GLY A 23 -17.27 -3.30 31.33
CA GLY A 23 -15.97 -3.92 31.10
C GLY A 23 -15.80 -5.33 31.70
N GLN A 24 -16.87 -5.94 32.21
CA GLN A 24 -16.90 -7.34 32.59
C GLN A 24 -17.83 -8.15 31.66
N ALA A 25 -17.29 -9.22 31.08
CA ALA A 25 -18.07 -10.17 30.31
C ALA A 25 -18.70 -11.22 31.24
N LEU A 26 -20.03 -11.27 31.26
CA LEU A 26 -20.78 -12.34 31.94
C LEU A 26 -21.26 -13.34 30.88
N VAL A 27 -20.86 -14.61 31.02
CA VAL A 27 -21.27 -15.69 30.14
C VAL A 27 -22.40 -16.48 30.79
N SER A 28 -23.56 -16.50 30.18
CA SER A 28 -24.64 -17.37 30.62
C SER A 28 -25.01 -18.35 29.49
N GLY A 29 -24.93 -19.65 29.75
CA GLY A 29 -25.31 -20.70 28.80
C GLY A 29 -25.98 -21.86 29.52
N ALA A 30 -27.06 -22.36 28.93
CA ALA A 30 -27.77 -23.57 29.37
C ALA A 30 -27.33 -24.75 28.50
N GLY A 31 -26.31 -25.45 28.92
CA GLY A 31 -25.86 -26.68 28.26
C GLY A 31 -25.00 -27.54 29.20
N ALA A 32 -25.06 -28.87 29.03
CA ALA A 32 -24.44 -29.87 29.92
C ALA A 32 -22.91 -29.86 29.97
N ASN A 33 -22.24 -29.05 29.15
CA ASN A 33 -20.80 -28.80 29.19
C ASN A 33 -20.60 -27.32 29.46
N GLY A 34 -20.39 -26.96 30.72
CA GLY A 34 -20.22 -25.58 31.15
C GLY A 34 -19.09 -24.87 30.40
N ILE A 35 -19.32 -23.63 30.00
CA ILE A 35 -18.32 -22.74 29.41
C ILE A 35 -17.24 -22.52 30.47
N THR A 36 -15.99 -22.80 30.12
CA THR A 36 -14.86 -22.59 31.04
C THR A 36 -14.47 -21.12 31.11
N LEU A 37 -13.81 -20.73 32.20
CA LEU A 37 -13.23 -19.38 32.33
C LEU A 37 -12.30 -19.05 31.16
N ALA A 38 -11.58 -20.04 30.64
CA ALA A 38 -10.72 -19.90 29.47
C ALA A 38 -11.52 -19.56 28.20
N ASP A 39 -12.69 -20.19 28.00
CA ASP A 39 -13.57 -19.92 26.85
C ASP A 39 -14.15 -18.48 26.94
N ALA A 40 -14.54 -18.07 28.16
CA ALA A 40 -15.03 -16.72 28.41
C ALA A 40 -13.92 -15.66 28.20
N GLN A 41 -12.70 -15.92 28.69
CA GLN A 41 -11.55 -15.05 28.46
C GLN A 41 -11.19 -14.94 27.00
N GLN A 42 -11.21 -16.05 26.25
CA GLN A 42 -10.94 -16.06 24.82
C GLN A 42 -12.03 -15.30 24.01
N ALA A 43 -13.29 -15.45 24.40
CA ALA A 43 -14.40 -14.70 23.79
C ALA A 43 -14.28 -13.20 24.08
N ALA A 44 -13.96 -12.82 25.33
CA ALA A 44 -13.74 -11.43 25.73
C ALA A 44 -12.54 -10.79 25.00
N GLN A 45 -11.43 -11.54 24.83
CA GLN A 45 -10.27 -11.07 24.10
C GLN A 45 -10.59 -10.85 22.60
N ARG A 46 -11.35 -11.75 21.97
CA ARG A 46 -11.82 -11.58 20.60
C ARG A 46 -12.79 -10.40 20.46
N SER A 47 -13.65 -10.18 21.42
CA SER A 47 -14.56 -9.03 21.47
C SER A 47 -13.79 -7.72 21.60
N ASN A 48 -12.82 -7.63 22.51
CA ASN A 48 -11.95 -6.45 22.65
C ASN A 48 -11.16 -6.14 21.39
N MET A 49 -10.65 -7.16 20.69
CA MET A 49 -9.95 -6.97 19.39
C MET A 49 -10.88 -6.40 18.30
N ARG A 50 -12.18 -6.74 18.32
CA ARG A 50 -13.17 -6.20 17.36
C ARG A 50 -13.60 -4.76 17.70
N TYR A 51 -13.65 -4.40 18.98
CA TYR A 51 -14.04 -3.05 19.43
C TYR A 51 -12.98 -1.98 19.15
N ASP A 52 -11.70 -2.37 19.00
CA ASP A 52 -10.58 -1.47 18.80
C ASP A 52 -10.37 -1.06 17.32
N ARG A 53 -11.37 -1.29 16.48
CA ARG A 53 -11.33 -1.07 15.03
C ARG A 53 -11.19 0.39 14.63
N ASP A 54 -11.66 1.32 15.47
CA ASP A 54 -11.66 2.77 15.24
C ASP A 54 -10.75 3.54 16.20
N GLY A 55 -9.92 2.84 17.00
CA GLY A 55 -9.03 3.44 17.98
C GLY A 55 -7.58 3.60 17.50
N ASP A 56 -6.78 4.31 18.29
CA ASP A 56 -5.34 4.53 18.03
C ASP A 56 -4.58 3.21 17.79
N SER A 57 -5.00 2.11 18.45
CA SER A 57 -4.36 0.81 18.29
C SER A 57 -4.52 0.20 16.89
N HIS A 58 -5.62 0.51 16.17
CA HIS A 58 -5.81 0.07 14.80
C HIS A 58 -4.78 0.68 13.85
N TYR A 59 -4.55 1.99 13.95
CA TYR A 59 -3.52 2.68 13.16
C TYR A 59 -2.12 2.21 13.52
N ASP A 60 -1.88 1.88 14.78
CA ASP A 60 -0.60 1.33 15.26
C ASP A 60 -0.33 -0.05 14.65
N ILE A 61 -1.33 -0.93 14.53
CA ILE A 61 -1.19 -2.24 13.89
C ILE A 61 -0.87 -2.09 12.40
N LEU A 62 -1.57 -1.20 11.68
CA LEU A 62 -1.29 -0.92 10.27
C LEU A 62 0.12 -0.33 10.07
N SER A 63 0.55 0.53 10.98
CA SER A 63 1.90 1.10 10.98
C SER A 63 2.96 0.02 11.26
N ALA A 64 2.70 -0.86 12.23
CA ALA A 64 3.60 -1.97 12.55
C ALA A 64 3.71 -2.97 11.41
N LEU A 65 2.58 -3.30 10.73
CA LEU A 65 2.56 -4.14 9.53
C LEU A 65 3.49 -3.58 8.45
N GLN A 66 3.33 -2.30 8.10
CA GLN A 66 4.18 -1.65 7.09
C GLN A 66 5.65 -1.63 7.51
N LYS A 67 5.95 -1.27 8.77
CA LYS A 67 7.31 -1.20 9.29
C LYS A 67 7.98 -2.57 9.31
N SER A 68 7.25 -3.64 9.60
CA SER A 68 7.75 -5.02 9.57
C SER A 68 8.15 -5.44 8.15
N VAL A 69 7.31 -5.15 7.16
CA VAL A 69 7.63 -5.40 5.74
C VAL A 69 8.84 -4.57 5.31
N ARG A 70 8.86 -3.28 5.65
CA ARG A 70 9.98 -2.36 5.35
C ARG A 70 11.28 -2.84 5.99
N GLY A 71 11.20 -3.36 7.21
CA GLY A 71 12.32 -3.95 7.95
C GLY A 71 12.70 -5.37 7.52
N SER A 72 11.98 -5.95 6.53
CA SER A 72 12.22 -7.32 6.04
C SER A 72 12.07 -8.40 7.11
N ASP A 73 11.09 -8.23 8.00
CA ASP A 73 10.70 -9.21 9.02
C ASP A 73 9.36 -9.86 8.64
N PRO A 74 9.36 -11.03 7.97
CA PRO A 74 8.14 -11.71 7.55
C PRO A 74 7.31 -12.25 8.72
N ASP A 75 7.94 -12.63 9.83
CA ASP A 75 7.23 -13.18 10.98
C ASP A 75 6.44 -12.10 11.71
N ALA A 76 7.04 -10.93 11.93
CA ALA A 76 6.33 -9.78 12.48
C ALA A 76 5.22 -9.30 11.53
N ALA A 77 5.47 -9.27 10.22
CA ALA A 77 4.48 -8.88 9.22
C ALA A 77 3.27 -9.83 9.21
N LEU A 78 3.49 -11.15 9.28
CA LEU A 78 2.43 -12.15 9.41
C LEU A 78 1.63 -11.98 10.71
N HIS A 79 2.32 -11.69 11.82
CA HIS A 79 1.66 -11.46 13.11
C HIS A 79 0.71 -10.26 13.05
N TYR A 80 1.16 -9.12 12.52
CA TYR A 80 0.30 -7.93 12.42
C TYR A 80 -0.81 -8.09 11.38
N LEU A 81 -0.56 -8.81 10.27
CA LEU A 81 -1.63 -9.20 9.34
C LEU A 81 -2.70 -10.06 10.05
N ALA A 82 -2.28 -11.08 10.78
CA ALA A 82 -3.20 -11.95 11.52
C ALA A 82 -4.06 -11.16 12.51
N ARG A 83 -3.48 -10.20 13.24
CA ARG A 83 -4.25 -9.31 14.15
C ARG A 83 -5.34 -8.54 13.44
N LEU A 84 -5.06 -7.99 12.23
CA LEU A 84 -6.06 -7.29 11.42
C LEU A 84 -7.17 -8.23 10.94
N LEU A 85 -6.82 -9.44 10.50
CA LEU A 85 -7.79 -10.43 10.03
C LEU A 85 -8.68 -10.95 11.15
N GLU A 86 -8.13 -11.24 12.33
CA GLU A 86 -8.89 -11.65 13.51
C GLU A 86 -9.83 -10.53 14.01
N ALA A 87 -9.43 -9.26 13.87
CA ALA A 87 -10.31 -8.12 14.10
C ALA A 87 -11.38 -7.95 12.99
N GLY A 88 -11.36 -8.77 11.93
CA GLY A 88 -12.28 -8.68 10.80
C GLY A 88 -11.99 -7.51 9.85
N ASP A 89 -10.80 -6.91 9.92
CA ASP A 89 -10.44 -5.75 9.10
C ASP A 89 -9.53 -6.12 7.91
N MET A 90 -10.04 -7.00 7.07
CA MET A 90 -9.39 -7.37 5.82
C MET A 90 -9.25 -6.18 4.85
N ILE A 91 -10.20 -5.23 4.89
CA ILE A 91 -10.20 -4.09 3.95
C ILE A 91 -9.00 -3.19 4.19
N SER A 92 -8.75 -2.79 5.45
CA SER A 92 -7.62 -1.92 5.78
C SER A 92 -6.28 -2.63 5.56
N ALA A 93 -6.21 -3.93 5.90
CA ALA A 93 -5.04 -4.77 5.61
C ALA A 93 -4.73 -4.78 4.11
N ALA A 94 -5.71 -5.11 3.26
CA ALA A 94 -5.56 -5.15 1.81
C ALA A 94 -5.12 -3.80 1.23
N ARG A 95 -5.77 -2.70 1.64
CA ARG A 95 -5.41 -1.34 1.22
C ARG A 95 -3.95 -1.00 1.60
N ARG A 96 -3.54 -1.32 2.83
CA ARG A 96 -2.17 -1.09 3.29
C ARG A 96 -1.17 -1.92 2.49
N MET A 97 -1.48 -3.17 2.17
CA MET A 97 -0.61 -4.03 1.36
C MET A 97 -0.39 -3.47 -0.05
N LEU A 98 -1.42 -2.92 -0.70
CA LEU A 98 -1.28 -2.25 -2.00
C LEU A 98 -0.38 -0.99 -1.92
N VAL A 99 -0.47 -0.24 -0.83
CA VAL A 99 0.44 0.91 -0.59
C VAL A 99 1.87 0.43 -0.41
N ILE A 100 2.11 -0.56 0.46
CA ILE A 100 3.46 -1.13 0.73
C ILE A 100 4.11 -1.64 -0.56
N ALA A 101 3.35 -2.33 -1.42
CA ALA A 101 3.86 -2.88 -2.68
C ALA A 101 4.45 -1.79 -3.60
N SER A 102 3.92 -0.57 -3.56
CA SER A 102 4.39 0.55 -4.38
C SER A 102 5.36 1.47 -3.64
N GLU A 103 5.14 1.69 -2.33
CA GLU A 103 5.91 2.62 -1.51
C GLU A 103 7.26 2.03 -1.07
N ASP A 104 7.27 0.77 -0.59
CA ASP A 104 8.43 0.15 0.02
C ASP A 104 9.16 -0.83 -0.89
N ILE A 105 8.44 -1.53 -1.80
CA ILE A 105 9.01 -2.46 -2.76
C ILE A 105 9.28 -1.77 -4.10
N GLY A 106 8.27 -1.14 -4.66
CA GLY A 106 8.35 -0.26 -5.82
C GLY A 106 9.22 -0.84 -6.96
N LEU A 107 10.15 -0.01 -7.42
CA LEU A 107 11.00 -0.32 -8.56
C LEU A 107 12.10 -1.36 -8.27
N ALA A 108 12.31 -1.76 -7.02
CA ALA A 108 13.23 -2.85 -6.70
C ALA A 108 12.71 -4.21 -7.21
N TYR A 109 11.39 -4.39 -7.20
CA TYR A 109 10.70 -5.56 -7.76
C TYR A 109 9.37 -5.14 -8.41
N PRO A 110 9.38 -4.64 -9.65
CA PRO A 110 8.22 -4.02 -10.31
C PRO A 110 6.98 -4.92 -10.43
N GLN A 111 7.17 -6.24 -10.51
CA GLN A 111 6.06 -7.20 -10.59
C GLN A 111 5.28 -7.33 -9.26
N CYS A 112 5.86 -6.91 -8.15
CA CYS A 112 5.28 -7.07 -6.81
C CYS A 112 3.87 -6.48 -6.73
N ALA A 113 3.66 -5.27 -7.24
CA ALA A 113 2.36 -4.61 -7.19
C ALA A 113 1.25 -5.41 -7.89
N ALA A 114 1.56 -6.02 -9.04
CA ALA A 114 0.62 -6.87 -9.78
C ALA A 114 0.32 -8.17 -9.03
N ILE A 115 1.33 -8.82 -8.45
CA ILE A 115 1.17 -10.05 -7.67
C ILE A 115 0.33 -9.77 -6.41
N VAL A 116 0.68 -8.72 -5.66
CA VAL A 116 -0.07 -8.32 -4.45
C VAL A 116 -1.52 -7.99 -4.79
N LYS A 117 -1.76 -7.28 -5.90
CA LYS A 117 -3.12 -6.99 -6.38
C LYS A 117 -3.90 -8.29 -6.67
N ALA A 118 -3.29 -9.26 -7.36
CA ALA A 118 -3.93 -10.55 -7.63
C ALA A 118 -4.25 -11.33 -6.34
N CYS A 119 -3.34 -11.34 -5.36
CA CYS A 119 -3.56 -11.95 -4.06
C CYS A 119 -4.71 -11.27 -3.29
N VAL A 120 -4.76 -9.94 -3.30
CA VAL A 120 -5.84 -9.15 -2.69
C VAL A 120 -7.18 -9.47 -3.35
N ASP A 121 -7.25 -9.49 -4.68
CA ASP A 121 -8.48 -9.82 -5.40
C ASP A 121 -8.96 -11.25 -5.10
N SER A 122 -8.03 -12.19 -5.05
CA SER A 122 -8.32 -13.59 -4.65
C SER A 122 -8.87 -13.64 -3.22
N ALA A 123 -8.29 -12.88 -2.30
CA ALA A 123 -8.75 -12.82 -0.91
C ALA A 123 -10.20 -12.32 -0.81
N PHE A 124 -10.56 -11.28 -1.57
CA PHE A 124 -11.94 -10.76 -1.59
C PHE A 124 -12.93 -11.73 -2.25
N GLN A 125 -12.50 -12.53 -3.22
CA GLN A 125 -13.35 -13.55 -3.84
C GLN A 125 -13.57 -14.76 -2.91
N LEU A 126 -12.54 -15.16 -2.16
CA LEU A 126 -12.61 -16.31 -1.26
C LEU A 126 -13.35 -15.97 0.05
N GLY A 127 -13.16 -14.78 0.60
CA GLY A 127 -13.63 -14.44 1.94
C GLY A 127 -12.84 -15.15 3.05
N LEU A 128 -13.11 -14.77 4.31
CA LEU A 128 -12.54 -15.45 5.47
C LEU A 128 -13.28 -16.77 5.73
N PRO A 129 -12.59 -17.84 6.14
CA PRO A 129 -11.19 -17.87 6.60
C PRO A 129 -10.14 -18.04 5.50
N GLU A 130 -10.49 -18.42 4.28
CA GLU A 130 -9.54 -18.78 3.21
C GLU A 130 -8.74 -17.57 2.69
N ALA A 131 -9.30 -16.37 2.75
CA ALA A 131 -8.63 -15.12 2.36
C ALA A 131 -7.25 -14.91 3.00
N ARG A 132 -7.03 -15.50 4.20
CA ARG A 132 -5.73 -15.42 4.89
C ARG A 132 -4.58 -16.02 4.08
N ILE A 133 -4.87 -16.99 3.20
CA ILE A 133 -3.83 -17.72 2.45
C ILE A 133 -3.17 -16.81 1.40
N PRO A 134 -3.90 -16.24 0.42
CA PRO A 134 -3.28 -15.32 -0.55
C PRO A 134 -2.72 -14.05 0.11
N LEU A 135 -3.32 -13.56 1.20
CA LEU A 135 -2.78 -12.41 1.92
C LEU A 135 -1.46 -12.74 2.63
N ALA A 136 -1.31 -13.93 3.20
CA ALA A 136 -0.05 -14.39 3.79
C ALA A 136 1.04 -14.55 2.71
N GLU A 137 0.72 -15.11 1.54
CA GLU A 137 1.64 -15.20 0.41
C GLU A 137 2.16 -13.81 0.01
N ALA A 138 1.26 -12.86 -0.17
CA ALA A 138 1.61 -11.50 -0.57
C ALA A 138 2.47 -10.78 0.49
N ILE A 139 2.18 -10.94 1.78
CA ILE A 139 2.94 -10.27 2.84
C ILE A 139 4.35 -10.85 2.97
N ILE A 140 4.51 -12.18 2.85
CA ILE A 140 5.82 -12.84 2.84
C ILE A 140 6.63 -12.38 1.64
N LEU A 141 6.02 -12.37 0.43
CA LEU A 141 6.66 -11.87 -0.78
C LEU A 141 7.21 -10.47 -0.58
N MET A 142 6.40 -9.55 -0.06
CA MET A 142 6.83 -8.17 0.19
C MET A 142 7.90 -8.06 1.26
N ALA A 143 7.79 -8.81 2.36
CA ALA A 143 8.77 -8.77 3.43
C ALA A 143 10.14 -9.29 2.98
N THR A 144 10.18 -10.28 2.07
CA THR A 144 11.41 -10.89 1.56
C THR A 144 11.95 -10.25 0.27
N ALA A 145 11.17 -9.39 -0.40
CA ALA A 145 11.58 -8.69 -1.61
C ALA A 145 12.63 -7.60 -1.31
N PRO A 146 13.48 -7.24 -2.30
CA PRO A 146 14.29 -6.03 -2.19
C PRO A 146 13.41 -4.79 -2.08
N LYS A 147 13.94 -3.73 -1.47
CA LYS A 147 13.20 -2.51 -1.15
C LYS A 147 13.64 -1.33 -2.01
N SER A 148 12.69 -0.46 -2.37
CA SER A 148 12.94 0.84 -2.97
C SER A 148 11.81 1.81 -2.65
N ASN A 149 12.17 2.99 -2.19
CA ASN A 149 11.28 4.13 -2.00
C ASN A 149 11.53 5.25 -3.01
N SER A 150 12.28 4.97 -4.09
CA SER A 150 12.66 5.97 -5.09
C SER A 150 11.45 6.66 -5.73
N ALA A 151 10.37 5.91 -5.98
CA ALA A 151 9.16 6.45 -6.59
C ALA A 151 8.41 7.43 -5.68
N ILE A 152 8.21 7.09 -4.40
CA ILE A 152 7.55 7.98 -3.44
C ILE A 152 8.40 9.23 -3.18
N ASN A 153 9.71 9.08 -3.00
CA ASN A 153 10.60 10.22 -2.83
C ASN A 153 10.55 11.17 -4.02
N GLY A 154 10.54 10.63 -5.25
CA GLY A 154 10.49 11.42 -6.48
C GLY A 154 9.19 12.22 -6.61
N ILE A 155 8.04 11.60 -6.40
CA ILE A 155 6.76 12.31 -6.50
C ILE A 155 6.57 13.33 -5.38
N ASP A 156 7.02 13.02 -4.17
CA ASP A 156 6.92 13.95 -3.04
C ASP A 156 7.80 15.18 -3.25
N ALA A 157 9.01 15.02 -3.80
CA ALA A 157 9.88 16.13 -4.16
C ALA A 157 9.24 17.02 -5.24
N ALA A 158 8.64 16.44 -6.28
CA ALA A 158 7.94 17.19 -7.32
C ALA A 158 6.72 17.95 -6.76
N ILE A 159 5.94 17.32 -5.88
CA ILE A 159 4.80 17.95 -5.20
C ILE A 159 5.27 19.11 -4.30
N ALA A 160 6.40 18.94 -3.61
CA ALA A 160 6.97 20.00 -2.76
C ALA A 160 7.35 21.23 -3.58
N ASP A 161 7.93 21.05 -4.78
CA ASP A 161 8.24 22.16 -5.68
C ASP A 161 6.97 22.91 -6.13
N ILE A 162 5.94 22.19 -6.53
CA ILE A 162 4.67 22.80 -6.94
C ILE A 162 4.04 23.58 -5.77
N ARG A 163 4.02 23.01 -4.57
CA ARG A 163 3.51 23.67 -3.36
C ARG A 163 4.32 24.91 -2.97
N ALA A 164 5.60 24.93 -3.30
CA ALA A 164 6.48 26.10 -3.13
C ALA A 164 6.34 27.16 -4.25
N GLY A 165 5.38 26.99 -5.15
CA GLY A 165 5.14 27.90 -6.28
C GLY A 165 6.06 27.68 -7.49
N ARG A 166 6.87 26.64 -7.49
CA ARG A 166 7.76 26.28 -8.60
C ARG A 166 7.07 25.28 -9.55
N ALA A 167 6.03 25.72 -10.24
CA ALA A 167 5.34 24.91 -11.24
C ALA A 167 5.88 25.13 -12.65
N GLY A 168 6.22 26.36 -12.99
CA GLY A 168 6.69 26.82 -14.30
C GLY A 168 5.68 26.66 -15.43
N ASP A 169 5.98 27.25 -16.56
CA ASP A 169 5.18 27.10 -17.79
C ASP A 169 5.61 25.87 -18.59
N ILE A 170 4.63 25.14 -19.12
CA ILE A 170 4.90 23.99 -20.00
C ILE A 170 5.67 24.49 -21.25
N PRO A 171 6.83 23.86 -21.57
CA PRO A 171 7.59 24.18 -22.78
C PRO A 171 6.72 24.19 -24.03
N ALA A 172 6.90 25.20 -24.92
CA ALA A 172 6.02 25.42 -26.07
C ALA A 172 5.93 24.19 -27.00
N HIS A 173 7.03 23.46 -27.18
CA HIS A 173 7.10 22.26 -28.03
C HIS A 173 6.33 21.07 -27.45
N LEU A 174 6.06 21.03 -26.12
CA LEU A 174 5.27 19.98 -25.47
C LEU A 174 3.77 20.31 -25.39
N LYS A 175 3.37 21.56 -25.72
CA LYS A 175 1.96 21.97 -25.67
C LYS A 175 1.15 21.27 -26.75
N ASP A 176 -0.12 20.93 -26.44
CA ASP A 176 -1.02 20.26 -27.38
C ASP A 176 -1.23 21.07 -28.67
N THR A 177 -1.25 20.36 -29.81
CA THR A 177 -1.39 20.93 -31.15
C THR A 177 -2.71 20.57 -31.83
N HIS A 178 -3.59 19.81 -31.16
CA HIS A 178 -4.81 19.25 -31.75
C HIS A 178 -5.97 20.26 -31.90
N TYR A 179 -5.80 21.51 -31.48
CA TYR A 179 -6.86 22.52 -31.64
C TYR A 179 -6.52 23.58 -32.68
N GLY A 180 -7.58 24.14 -33.32
CA GLY A 180 -7.43 25.16 -34.36
C GLY A 180 -6.75 26.42 -33.82
N GLY A 181 -5.59 26.79 -34.39
CA GLY A 181 -4.80 27.96 -33.96
C GLY A 181 -3.54 27.63 -33.17
N ALA A 182 -3.33 26.38 -32.74
CA ALA A 182 -2.13 25.94 -32.01
C ALA A 182 -0.83 26.31 -32.76
N LYS A 183 -0.79 26.12 -34.09
CA LYS A 183 0.35 26.48 -34.95
C LYS A 183 0.66 27.96 -34.95
N LYS A 184 -0.36 28.86 -34.90
CA LYS A 184 -0.18 30.32 -34.85
C LYS A 184 0.45 30.77 -33.53
N LEU A 185 0.31 29.98 -32.48
CA LEU A 185 0.86 30.22 -31.16
C LEU A 185 2.23 29.55 -30.94
N GLY A 186 2.85 29.00 -32.01
CA GLY A 186 4.16 28.36 -31.91
C GLY A 186 4.17 27.03 -31.13
N ARG A 187 3.01 26.39 -30.87
CA ARG A 187 2.90 25.17 -30.09
C ARG A 187 3.33 23.96 -30.89
N GLY A 188 4.14 23.08 -30.29
CA GLY A 188 4.54 21.79 -30.85
C GLY A 188 5.48 21.84 -32.07
N LEU A 189 5.87 23.04 -32.55
CA LEU A 189 6.60 23.18 -33.81
C LEU A 189 8.01 22.58 -33.77
N THR A 190 8.64 22.51 -32.60
CA THR A 190 10.03 22.06 -32.44
C THR A 190 10.14 20.75 -31.67
N TYR A 191 9.03 20.07 -31.45
CA TYR A 191 9.04 18.78 -30.77
C TYR A 191 9.74 17.72 -31.61
N GLN A 192 10.76 17.09 -31.03
CA GLN A 192 11.46 15.98 -31.63
C GLN A 192 10.87 14.68 -31.15
N TYR A 193 10.27 13.89 -32.04
CA TYR A 193 9.62 12.63 -31.68
C TYR A 193 10.66 11.52 -31.44
N PRO A 194 10.87 11.04 -30.19
CA PRO A 194 11.97 10.15 -29.87
C PRO A 194 11.99 8.84 -30.66
N HIS A 195 10.83 8.29 -31.06
CA HIS A 195 10.77 7.06 -31.85
C HIS A 195 11.39 7.16 -33.25
N MET A 196 11.65 8.37 -33.74
CA MET A 196 12.34 8.60 -35.03
C MET A 196 13.87 8.64 -34.88
N TYR A 197 14.40 8.51 -33.66
CA TYR A 197 15.81 8.59 -33.37
C TYR A 197 16.36 7.24 -32.86
N PRO A 198 17.67 6.99 -32.99
CA PRO A 198 18.30 5.78 -32.49
C PRO A 198 18.01 5.57 -31.01
N ASN A 199 17.79 4.31 -30.61
CA ASN A 199 17.42 3.92 -29.25
C ASN A 199 16.16 4.61 -28.71
N HIS A 200 15.31 5.21 -29.59
CA HIS A 200 14.12 5.97 -29.21
C HIS A 200 14.41 7.11 -28.24
N TRP A 201 15.55 7.75 -28.38
CA TRP A 201 15.98 8.85 -27.52
C TRP A 201 16.55 10.02 -28.33
N VAL A 202 16.24 11.22 -27.90
CA VAL A 202 16.79 12.48 -28.41
C VAL A 202 16.90 13.46 -27.25
N GLN A 203 17.97 14.23 -27.26
CA GLN A 203 18.19 15.24 -26.22
C GLN A 203 17.27 16.44 -26.49
N GLN A 204 16.29 16.65 -25.61
CA GLN A 204 15.45 17.84 -25.57
C GLN A 204 14.99 18.09 -24.13
N GLU A 205 14.59 19.33 -23.83
CA GLU A 205 14.10 19.71 -22.53
C GLU A 205 12.64 19.31 -22.37
N TYR A 206 12.30 18.72 -21.20
CA TYR A 206 10.92 18.33 -20.87
C TYR A 206 10.36 19.09 -19.67
N LEU A 207 11.23 19.58 -18.79
CA LEU A 207 10.81 20.39 -17.65
C LEU A 207 10.61 21.85 -18.05
N PRO A 208 9.75 22.59 -17.31
CA PRO A 208 9.71 24.05 -17.38
C PRO A 208 11.10 24.68 -17.18
N GLU A 209 11.29 25.86 -17.73
CA GLU A 209 12.59 26.57 -17.65
C GLU A 209 13.02 26.81 -16.21
N GLU A 210 12.09 27.15 -15.34
CA GLU A 210 12.31 27.39 -13.90
C GLU A 210 12.75 26.15 -13.13
N LEU A 211 12.51 24.98 -13.72
CA LEU A 211 12.85 23.67 -13.17
C LEU A 211 13.98 22.99 -13.94
N ARG A 212 14.66 23.71 -14.84
CA ARG A 212 15.76 23.13 -15.61
C ARG A 212 16.85 22.61 -14.65
N GLY A 213 17.19 21.31 -14.83
CA GLY A 213 18.16 20.63 -13.98
C GLY A 213 17.58 20.05 -12.69
N ALA A 214 16.28 20.21 -12.40
CA ALA A 214 15.66 19.52 -11.30
C ALA A 214 15.70 18.00 -11.51
N GLN A 215 16.08 17.27 -10.47
CA GLN A 215 16.14 15.81 -10.48
C GLN A 215 15.26 15.27 -9.35
N TYR A 216 14.12 14.68 -9.72
CA TYR A 216 13.17 14.11 -8.76
C TYR A 216 13.39 12.62 -8.56
N TYR A 217 13.77 11.89 -9.62
CA TYR A 217 14.01 10.47 -9.56
C TYR A 217 15.50 10.18 -9.40
N GLU A 218 15.84 9.46 -8.33
CA GLU A 218 17.16 8.91 -8.09
C GLU A 218 17.09 7.39 -8.09
N TYR A 219 18.00 6.74 -8.84
CA TYR A 219 18.03 5.29 -8.89
C TYR A 219 18.44 4.69 -7.56
N GLY A 220 17.59 3.84 -6.99
CA GLY A 220 17.90 3.10 -5.77
C GLY A 220 19.09 2.14 -5.96
N PRO A 221 19.73 1.69 -4.87
CA PRO A 221 20.91 0.83 -4.94
C PRO A 221 20.61 -0.63 -5.31
N ASN A 222 19.33 -0.99 -5.48
CA ASN A 222 18.94 -2.34 -5.85
C ASN A 222 19.30 -2.70 -7.30
N LYS A 223 19.36 -4.00 -7.58
CA LYS A 223 19.81 -4.54 -8.87
C LYS A 223 18.97 -4.04 -10.05
N THR A 224 17.67 -3.92 -9.90
CA THR A 224 16.74 -3.54 -10.97
C THR A 224 16.96 -2.10 -11.40
N GLU A 225 17.01 -1.17 -10.45
CA GLU A 225 17.21 0.25 -10.74
C GLU A 225 18.63 0.54 -11.22
N GLN A 226 19.65 -0.15 -10.68
CA GLN A 226 21.03 -0.02 -11.19
C GLN A 226 21.18 -0.55 -12.61
N ALA A 227 20.47 -1.60 -13.00
CA ALA A 227 20.43 -2.07 -14.38
C ALA A 227 19.78 -1.04 -15.31
N ALA A 228 18.69 -0.41 -14.90
CA ALA A 228 18.04 0.67 -15.64
C ALA A 228 18.95 1.91 -15.77
N LYS A 229 19.64 2.30 -14.69
CA LYS A 229 20.64 3.37 -14.70
C LYS A 229 21.72 3.11 -15.74
N SER A 230 22.37 1.93 -15.67
CA SER A 230 23.44 1.55 -16.58
C SER A 230 22.99 1.48 -18.04
N TYR A 231 21.74 1.07 -18.31
CA TYR A 231 21.16 1.09 -19.65
C TYR A 231 21.06 2.51 -20.19
N TRP A 232 20.53 3.45 -19.40
CA TRP A 232 20.34 4.83 -19.86
C TRP A 232 21.63 5.63 -19.93
N GLU A 233 22.62 5.36 -19.08
CA GLU A 233 23.94 5.97 -19.16
C GLU A 233 24.65 5.65 -20.49
N LYS A 234 24.47 4.43 -21.03
CA LYS A 234 25.01 4.06 -22.35
C LYS A 234 24.38 4.87 -23.50
N ILE A 235 23.12 5.25 -23.34
CA ILE A 235 22.36 5.96 -24.41
C ILE A 235 22.53 7.47 -24.30
N LYS A 236 22.45 8.01 -23.08
CA LYS A 236 22.42 9.47 -22.82
C LYS A 236 23.80 10.06 -22.54
N GLY A 237 24.77 9.23 -22.19
CA GLY A 237 26.02 9.64 -21.57
C GLY A 237 25.88 9.84 -20.05
N PRO A 238 27.00 10.06 -19.33
CA PRO A 238 26.95 10.34 -17.90
C PRO A 238 26.11 11.59 -17.64
N GLN A 239 25.18 11.46 -16.70
CA GLN A 239 24.36 12.58 -16.22
C GLN A 239 25.06 13.32 -15.11
#